data_e483752ae955b904d50c321f92e6fb3d
#
_entry.id   e483752ae955b904d50c321f92e6fb3d
#
_cell.length_a   1.000
_cell.length_b   1.000
_cell.length_c   1.000
_cell.angle_alpha   90.00
_cell.angle_beta   90.00
_cell.angle_gamma   90.00
#
_symmetry.space_group_name_H-M   'P 1'
#
loop_
_entity.id
_entity.type
_entity.pdbx_description
1 polymer ?
#
loop_
_entity_poly.entity_id
_entity_poly.type
_entity_poly.pdbx_seq_one_letter_code
_entity_poly.pdbx_strand_id
1 'polypeptide(L)'
;MARTLGSEEADQVTQPGRRVLIGWTGPADVHQLGGQGSAQSLPRELSLAPDRSLLQAFVPELQALRIAPPHTASGARAWFPTNVGLQAEVIASLPGKACAAAHAGCGVALLEDELGATIVTLDASRGLVLVDAKSQSNTAVRAGPLPPMREGPVGWTIHAIVDHSLVEVIVNNATALVVYAAPSSANAGRVRLVGAPEDAKSASIVAWRPKAAGHEY
;
A
#
# COMPACT_ATOMS: atom_id res chain seq x y z
N MET A 1 -7.58 14.57 10.62
CA MET A 1 -7.04 15.92 10.31
C MET A 1 -5.66 15.75 9.69
N ALA A 2 -5.43 16.25 8.49
CA ALA A 2 -4.13 16.17 7.84
C ALA A 2 -3.37 17.50 8.03
N ARG A 3 -2.08 17.44 8.29
CA ARG A 3 -1.22 18.61 8.40
C ARG A 3 -0.14 18.56 7.33
N THR A 4 0.01 19.65 6.60
CA THR A 4 1.06 19.79 5.58
C THR A 4 2.16 20.69 6.14
N LEU A 5 3.37 20.19 6.18
CA LEU A 5 4.55 20.98 6.57
C LEU A 5 5.21 21.52 5.29
N GLY A 6 5.36 22.83 5.24
CA GLY A 6 6.12 23.48 4.19
C GLY A 6 7.61 23.46 4.49
N SER A 7 8.44 23.36 3.46
CA SER A 7 9.90 23.35 3.60
C SER A 7 10.50 24.64 4.21
N GLU A 8 9.74 25.72 4.23
CA GLU A 8 10.19 26.98 4.82
C GLU A 8 10.19 26.97 6.35
N GLU A 9 9.36 26.11 6.98
CA GLU A 9 9.32 25.96 8.43
C GLU A 9 10.30 24.90 8.96
N ALA A 10 10.71 24.00 8.08
CA ALA A 10 11.69 22.97 8.39
C ALA A 10 13.06 23.41 7.84
N ASP A 11 13.69 24.39 8.47
CA ASP A 11 14.90 25.11 8.02
C ASP A 11 16.15 24.24 7.80
N GLN A 12 16.01 22.94 7.66
CA GLN A 12 17.14 22.03 7.45
C GLN A 12 16.87 20.88 6.49
N VAL A 13 15.74 20.85 5.80
CA VAL A 13 15.51 19.83 4.80
C VAL A 13 16.01 20.31 3.44
N THR A 14 17.00 19.63 2.95
CA THR A 14 17.90 19.95 1.85
C THR A 14 17.28 20.13 0.44
N GLN A 15 15.94 20.21 0.32
CA GLN A 15 15.26 20.42 -0.97
C GLN A 15 14.21 21.53 -0.87
N PRO A 16 14.52 22.73 -1.37
CA PRO A 16 13.57 23.84 -1.41
C PRO A 16 12.32 23.46 -2.22
N GLY A 17 11.14 23.78 -1.68
CA GLY A 17 9.88 23.54 -2.38
C GLY A 17 9.24 22.16 -2.16
N ARG A 18 9.86 21.27 -1.39
CA ARG A 18 9.29 19.97 -1.02
C ARG A 18 8.09 20.15 -0.09
N ARG A 19 7.01 19.42 -0.33
CA ARG A 19 5.81 19.39 0.53
C ARG A 19 5.63 17.99 1.08
N VAL A 20 5.55 17.87 2.39
CA VAL A 20 5.34 16.59 3.08
C VAL A 20 4.00 16.62 3.81
N LEU A 21 3.20 15.60 3.59
CA LEU A 21 1.93 15.36 4.26
C LEU A 21 2.10 14.27 5.31
N ILE A 22 1.69 14.54 6.53
CA ILE A 22 1.49 13.54 7.59
C ILE A 22 0.05 13.67 8.06
N GLY A 23 -0.69 12.58 8.03
CA GLY A 23 -2.09 12.53 8.44
C GLY A 23 -2.25 11.83 9.78
N TRP A 24 -3.27 12.22 10.52
CA TRP A 24 -3.73 11.44 11.65
C TRP A 24 -4.69 10.35 11.15
N THR A 25 -4.40 9.10 11.49
CA THR A 25 -5.23 7.96 11.18
C THR A 25 -5.96 7.55 12.46
N GLY A 26 -7.14 8.10 12.66
CA GLY A 26 -8.02 7.65 13.72
C GLY A 26 -8.93 6.53 13.22
N PRO A 27 -9.16 5.46 13.98
CA PRO A 27 -10.24 4.55 13.67
C PRO A 27 -11.56 5.31 13.81
N ALA A 28 -12.44 5.15 12.83
CA ALA A 28 -13.79 5.67 12.94
C ALA A 28 -14.54 5.03 14.12
N ASP A 29 -14.05 3.86 14.57
CA ASP A 29 -14.58 3.10 15.69
C ASP A 29 -13.44 2.49 16.50
N VAL A 30 -12.97 3.22 17.49
CA VAL A 30 -11.93 2.76 18.44
C VAL A 30 -12.34 1.46 19.15
N HIS A 31 -13.65 1.22 19.30
CA HIS A 31 -14.19 0.05 19.97
C HIS A 31 -14.08 -1.26 19.14
N GLN A 32 -14.04 -1.15 17.80
CA GLN A 32 -13.94 -2.32 16.92
C GLN A 32 -12.52 -2.88 16.81
N LEU A 33 -11.51 -2.11 17.21
CA LEU A 33 -10.09 -2.47 17.05
C LEU A 33 -9.43 -2.87 18.39
N GLY A 34 -10.20 -3.29 19.38
CA GLY A 34 -9.64 -3.76 20.64
C GLY A 34 -8.90 -2.69 21.45
N GLY A 35 -9.29 -1.42 21.30
CA GLY A 35 -8.67 -0.31 22.02
C GLY A 35 -7.34 0.18 21.43
N GLN A 36 -7.01 -0.21 20.20
CA GLN A 36 -5.85 0.37 19.51
C GLN A 36 -6.07 1.86 19.27
N GLY A 37 -5.12 2.65 19.74
CA GLY A 37 -5.16 4.09 19.61
C GLY A 37 -5.03 4.57 18.16
N SER A 38 -5.10 5.87 17.96
CA SER A 38 -4.79 6.50 16.68
C SER A 38 -3.29 6.40 16.36
N ALA A 39 -2.96 6.40 15.07
CA ALA A 39 -1.60 6.47 14.58
C ALA A 39 -1.42 7.67 13.65
N GLN A 40 -0.19 8.07 13.41
CA GLN A 40 0.15 8.95 12.31
C GLN A 40 0.37 8.12 11.06
N SER A 41 -0.06 8.65 9.90
CA SER A 41 0.31 8.06 8.61
C SER A 41 1.81 8.23 8.37
N LEU A 42 2.35 7.38 7.54
CA LEU A 42 3.70 7.59 7.03
C LEU A 42 3.79 8.91 6.24
N PRO A 43 4.94 9.57 6.26
CA PRO A 43 5.13 10.81 5.53
C PRO A 43 5.05 10.57 4.01
N ARG A 44 4.32 11.45 3.33
CA ARG A 44 4.12 11.43 1.88
C ARG A 44 4.56 12.73 1.28
N GLU A 45 5.33 12.66 0.22
CA GLU A 45 5.68 13.82 -0.58
C GLU A 45 4.54 14.15 -1.54
N LEU A 46 4.18 15.42 -1.60
CA LEU A 46 3.14 15.93 -2.50
C LEU A 46 3.78 16.64 -3.67
N SER A 47 3.28 16.37 -4.87
CA SER A 47 3.66 17.04 -6.10
C SER A 47 2.45 17.24 -7.01
N LEU A 48 2.63 17.95 -8.11
CA LEU A 48 1.60 18.13 -9.13
C LEU A 48 2.02 17.44 -10.43
N ALA A 49 1.08 16.75 -11.04
CA ALA A 49 1.20 16.28 -12.42
C ALA A 49 1.13 17.47 -13.41
N PRO A 50 1.50 17.30 -14.69
CA PRO A 50 1.39 18.34 -15.70
C PRO A 50 -0.03 18.91 -15.86
N ASP A 51 -1.06 18.11 -15.66
CA ASP A 51 -2.47 18.49 -15.66
C ASP A 51 -2.92 19.16 -14.35
N ARG A 52 -1.99 19.39 -13.42
CA ARG A 52 -2.19 19.96 -12.08
C ARG A 52 -2.97 19.08 -11.13
N SER A 53 -3.18 17.80 -11.43
CA SER A 53 -3.69 16.85 -10.47
C SER A 53 -2.67 16.59 -9.37
N LEU A 54 -3.16 16.37 -8.14
CA LEU A 54 -2.29 16.10 -6.99
C LEU A 54 -1.70 14.69 -7.08
N LEU A 55 -0.39 14.62 -6.96
CA LEU A 55 0.34 13.37 -6.78
C LEU A 55 0.87 13.27 -5.35
N GLN A 56 0.94 12.05 -4.85
CA GLN A 56 1.48 11.73 -3.54
C GLN A 56 2.26 10.42 -3.59
N ALA A 57 3.41 10.39 -2.96
CA ALA A 57 4.25 9.20 -2.85
C ALA A 57 4.80 9.10 -1.44
N PHE A 58 5.11 7.90 -0.97
CA PHE A 58 5.89 7.77 0.25
C PHE A 58 7.24 8.47 0.08
N VAL A 59 7.70 9.15 1.12
CA VAL A 59 8.99 9.84 1.05
C VAL A 59 10.14 8.86 0.78
N PRO A 60 11.10 9.21 -0.06
CA PRO A 60 12.17 8.29 -0.44
C PRO A 60 13.07 7.86 0.73
N GLU A 61 13.09 8.61 1.80
CA GLU A 61 13.85 8.29 3.02
C GLU A 61 13.40 6.96 3.66
N LEU A 62 12.15 6.52 3.46
CA LEU A 62 11.67 5.23 3.94
C LEU A 62 12.44 4.06 3.33
N GLN A 63 13.07 4.24 2.16
CA GLN A 63 13.90 3.21 1.55
C GLN A 63 15.12 2.84 2.41
N ALA A 64 15.59 3.74 3.27
CA ALA A 64 16.67 3.46 4.21
C ALA A 64 16.30 2.36 5.24
N LEU A 65 15.01 2.11 5.42
CA LEU A 65 14.50 1.06 6.30
C LEU A 65 14.53 -0.33 5.66
N ARG A 66 14.72 -0.44 4.35
CA ARG A 66 14.69 -1.72 3.64
C ARG A 66 15.88 -2.61 4.02
N ILE A 67 15.59 -3.88 4.30
CA ILE A 67 16.60 -4.93 4.37
C ILE A 67 16.76 -5.53 2.96
N ALA A 68 17.97 -5.53 2.44
CA ALA A 68 18.31 -6.17 1.18
C ALA A 68 18.75 -7.63 1.41
N PRO A 69 18.57 -8.54 0.44
CA PRO A 69 17.86 -8.34 -0.82
C PRO A 69 16.34 -8.34 -0.67
N PRO A 70 15.60 -7.73 -1.62
CA PRO A 70 14.15 -7.84 -1.63
C PRO A 70 13.69 -9.26 -1.98
N HIS A 71 12.49 -9.61 -1.55
CA HIS A 71 11.75 -10.74 -2.11
C HIS A 71 11.12 -10.32 -3.44
N THR A 72 11.29 -11.13 -4.49
CA THR A 72 10.73 -10.83 -5.82
C THR A 72 10.00 -12.05 -6.37
N ALA A 73 8.84 -11.82 -6.98
CA ALA A 73 8.10 -12.82 -7.71
C ALA A 73 7.43 -12.17 -8.93
N SER A 74 7.25 -12.92 -10.01
CA SER A 74 6.64 -12.42 -11.24
C SER A 74 5.69 -13.44 -11.86
N GLY A 75 4.78 -12.92 -12.72
CA GLY A 75 3.70 -13.66 -13.34
C GLY A 75 2.37 -13.50 -12.62
N ALA A 76 1.29 -13.92 -13.25
CA ALA A 76 -0.08 -13.71 -12.80
C ALA A 76 -0.40 -14.27 -11.40
N ARG A 77 0.28 -15.33 -11.02
CA ARG A 77 0.12 -15.99 -9.71
C ARG A 77 1.33 -15.76 -8.80
N ALA A 78 2.05 -14.64 -9.02
CA ALA A 78 3.20 -14.32 -8.19
C ALA A 78 2.82 -14.28 -6.69
N TRP A 79 3.57 -14.99 -5.88
CA TRP A 79 3.43 -15.04 -4.44
C TRP A 79 4.78 -15.29 -3.78
N PHE A 80 4.90 -14.94 -2.52
CA PHE A 80 6.09 -15.26 -1.76
C PHE A 80 5.87 -16.53 -0.94
N PRO A 81 6.69 -17.58 -1.13
CA PRO A 81 6.59 -18.81 -0.35
C PRO A 81 6.98 -18.59 1.11
N THR A 82 7.70 -17.51 1.40
CA THR A 82 8.10 -17.13 2.74
C THR A 82 7.24 -15.96 3.24
N ASN A 83 6.89 -16.05 4.52
CA ASN A 83 6.21 -14.95 5.21
C ASN A 83 7.13 -13.72 5.24
N VAL A 84 6.68 -12.58 4.73
CA VAL A 84 7.42 -11.30 4.80
C VAL A 84 7.25 -10.59 6.12
N GLY A 85 6.43 -11.14 7.02
CA GLY A 85 6.14 -10.59 8.35
C GLY A 85 4.97 -9.64 8.36
N LEU A 86 4.67 -9.14 9.55
CA LEU A 86 3.61 -8.16 9.79
C LEU A 86 4.06 -6.73 9.47
N GLN A 87 5.34 -6.55 9.16
CA GLN A 87 5.90 -5.29 8.71
C GLN A 87 6.57 -5.51 7.36
N ALA A 88 6.07 -4.84 6.33
CA ALA A 88 6.57 -5.00 4.97
C ALA A 88 6.28 -3.76 4.11
N GLU A 89 7.19 -3.46 3.22
CA GLU A 89 6.93 -2.61 2.06
C GLU A 89 6.73 -3.50 0.85
N VAL A 90 5.66 -3.28 0.09
CA VAL A 90 5.27 -4.08 -1.06
C VAL A 90 5.02 -3.19 -2.27
N ILE A 91 5.65 -3.50 -3.39
CA ILE A 91 5.35 -2.87 -4.68
C ILE A 91 4.82 -3.96 -5.62
N ALA A 92 3.55 -3.85 -6.00
CA ALA A 92 2.94 -4.72 -6.98
C ALA A 92 2.75 -3.96 -8.30
N SER A 93 3.28 -4.51 -9.38
CA SER A 93 3.14 -4.00 -10.74
C SER A 93 2.13 -4.84 -11.49
N LEU A 94 1.11 -4.21 -12.08
CA LEU A 94 -0.03 -4.87 -12.69
C LEU A 94 -0.21 -4.45 -14.15
N PRO A 95 -0.46 -5.41 -15.07
CA PRO A 95 -0.68 -5.11 -16.49
C PRO A 95 -2.04 -4.44 -16.68
N GLY A 96 -2.01 -3.17 -17.13
CA GLY A 96 -3.19 -2.33 -17.17
C GLY A 96 -4.33 -2.91 -18.01
N LYS A 97 -4.08 -3.24 -19.27
CA LYS A 97 -5.12 -3.76 -20.18
C LYS A 97 -5.72 -5.08 -19.72
N ALA A 98 -4.87 -6.00 -19.26
CA ALA A 98 -5.31 -7.31 -18.79
C ALA A 98 -6.14 -7.18 -17.51
N CYS A 99 -5.70 -6.34 -16.58
CA CYS A 99 -6.44 -6.07 -15.34
C CYS A 99 -7.74 -5.29 -15.58
N ALA A 100 -7.77 -4.36 -16.52
CA ALA A 100 -8.99 -3.64 -16.88
C ALA A 100 -10.07 -4.57 -17.47
N ALA A 101 -9.67 -5.65 -18.14
CA ALA A 101 -10.58 -6.66 -18.67
C ALA A 101 -11.03 -7.70 -17.63
N ALA A 102 -10.39 -7.76 -16.47
CA ALA A 102 -10.72 -8.72 -15.42
C ALA A 102 -12.01 -8.30 -14.67
N HIS A 103 -13.07 -9.08 -14.78
CA HIS A 103 -14.37 -8.79 -14.15
C HIS A 103 -14.30 -8.65 -12.62
N ALA A 104 -13.40 -9.39 -11.98
CA ALA A 104 -13.21 -9.35 -10.52
C ALA A 104 -12.18 -8.30 -10.06
N GLY A 105 -11.58 -7.57 -11.02
CA GLY A 105 -10.45 -6.69 -10.75
C GLY A 105 -9.14 -7.43 -10.50
N CYS A 106 -8.03 -6.69 -10.48
CA CYS A 106 -6.70 -7.19 -10.13
C CYS A 106 -6.18 -6.50 -8.87
N GLY A 107 -5.21 -7.11 -8.22
CA GLY A 107 -4.63 -6.48 -7.05
C GLY A 107 -3.59 -7.31 -6.32
N VAL A 108 -3.48 -7.06 -5.02
CA VAL A 108 -2.55 -7.75 -4.13
C VAL A 108 -3.24 -8.10 -2.82
N ALA A 109 -3.03 -9.32 -2.36
CA ALA A 109 -3.36 -9.75 -1.00
C ALA A 109 -2.15 -9.54 -0.11
N LEU A 110 -2.38 -8.91 1.04
CA LEU A 110 -1.42 -8.56 2.08
C LEU A 110 -1.87 -9.19 3.40
N LEU A 111 -0.97 -9.39 4.32
CA LEU A 111 -1.29 -9.97 5.64
C LEU A 111 -2.12 -11.26 5.53
N GLU A 112 -1.82 -12.08 4.52
CA GLU A 112 -2.59 -13.28 4.26
C GLU A 112 -2.12 -14.45 5.14
N ASP A 113 -3.08 -15.15 5.70
CA ASP A 113 -2.92 -16.45 6.34
C ASP A 113 -4.08 -17.38 5.98
N GLU A 114 -4.33 -18.39 6.80
CA GLU A 114 -5.42 -19.37 6.58
C GLU A 114 -6.81 -18.81 6.93
N LEU A 115 -6.86 -17.72 7.69
CA LEU A 115 -8.11 -17.14 8.20
C LEU A 115 -8.56 -15.90 7.41
N GLY A 116 -7.68 -15.32 6.59
CA GLY A 116 -8.03 -14.15 5.79
C GLY A 116 -6.85 -13.41 5.19
N ALA A 117 -7.17 -12.28 4.58
CA ALA A 117 -6.19 -11.37 3.99
C ALA A 117 -6.74 -9.95 3.95
N THR A 118 -5.85 -8.97 3.88
CA THR A 118 -6.19 -7.62 3.44
C THR A 118 -5.99 -7.55 1.93
N ILE A 119 -7.06 -7.31 1.18
CA ILE A 119 -7.03 -7.34 -0.28
C ILE A 119 -7.14 -5.92 -0.83
N VAL A 120 -6.15 -5.51 -1.60
CA VAL A 120 -6.20 -4.29 -2.42
C VAL A 120 -6.63 -4.69 -3.82
N THR A 121 -7.76 -4.16 -4.27
CA THR A 121 -8.34 -4.47 -5.60
C THR A 121 -8.45 -3.20 -6.44
N LEU A 122 -8.00 -3.27 -7.68
CA LEU A 122 -8.23 -2.27 -8.72
C LEU A 122 -9.44 -2.71 -9.54
N ASP A 123 -10.59 -2.10 -9.29
CA ASP A 123 -11.84 -2.38 -9.98
C ASP A 123 -12.04 -1.37 -11.12
N ALA A 124 -11.59 -1.73 -12.31
CA ALA A 124 -11.69 -0.87 -13.47
C ALA A 124 -13.15 -0.67 -13.93
N SER A 125 -14.02 -1.64 -13.67
CA SER A 125 -15.43 -1.57 -14.07
C SER A 125 -16.18 -0.52 -13.28
N ARG A 126 -15.79 -0.30 -12.02
CA ARG A 126 -16.39 0.70 -11.11
C ARG A 126 -15.56 1.97 -10.99
N GLY A 127 -14.34 1.98 -11.55
CA GLY A 127 -13.39 3.09 -11.41
C GLY A 127 -12.90 3.28 -9.97
N LEU A 128 -12.73 2.19 -9.22
CA LEU A 128 -12.40 2.24 -7.80
C LEU A 128 -11.13 1.44 -7.45
N VAL A 129 -10.38 1.97 -6.50
CA VAL A 129 -9.43 1.22 -5.68
C VAL A 129 -10.17 0.84 -4.40
N LEU A 130 -10.17 -0.44 -4.08
CA LEU A 130 -10.77 -0.97 -2.86
C LEU A 130 -9.68 -1.58 -1.98
N VAL A 131 -9.74 -1.30 -0.68
CA VAL A 131 -8.95 -2.02 0.33
C VAL A 131 -9.93 -2.68 1.28
N ASP A 132 -10.00 -3.99 1.21
CA ASP A 132 -10.87 -4.84 2.02
C ASP A 132 -10.02 -5.56 3.07
N ALA A 133 -10.14 -5.12 4.32
CA ALA A 133 -9.41 -5.66 5.46
C ALA A 133 -10.29 -6.61 6.28
N LYS A 134 -10.95 -7.54 5.62
CA LYS A 134 -11.78 -8.53 6.31
C LYS A 134 -10.92 -9.52 7.09
N SER A 135 -11.13 -9.55 8.37
CA SER A 135 -10.70 -10.61 9.27
C SER A 135 -11.91 -11.07 10.09
N GLN A 136 -11.75 -12.09 10.94
CA GLN A 136 -12.83 -12.54 11.83
C GLN A 136 -13.37 -11.41 12.73
N SER A 137 -12.57 -10.39 13.01
CA SER A 137 -12.89 -9.29 13.93
C SER A 137 -12.99 -7.92 13.24
N ASN A 138 -12.72 -7.82 11.94
CA ASN A 138 -12.68 -6.55 11.24
C ASN A 138 -13.33 -6.66 9.84
N THR A 139 -14.21 -5.73 9.54
CA THR A 139 -14.86 -5.60 8.23
C THR A 139 -14.57 -4.26 7.58
N ALA A 140 -13.42 -3.66 7.90
CA ALA A 140 -13.08 -2.35 7.38
C ALA A 140 -12.85 -2.40 5.87
N VAL A 141 -13.63 -1.62 5.13
CA VAL A 141 -13.45 -1.39 3.69
C VAL A 141 -13.17 0.08 3.46
N ARG A 142 -12.19 0.37 2.63
CA ARG A 142 -11.91 1.72 2.15
C ARG A 142 -11.95 1.72 0.63
N ALA A 143 -12.46 2.80 0.07
CA ALA A 143 -12.53 3.00 -1.37
C ALA A 143 -12.01 4.38 -1.75
N GLY A 144 -11.39 4.46 -2.92
CA GLY A 144 -10.96 5.70 -3.54
C GLY A 144 -11.04 5.60 -5.06
N PRO A 145 -10.90 6.70 -5.80
CA PRO A 145 -10.94 6.68 -7.24
C PRO A 145 -9.78 5.86 -7.81
N LEU A 146 -10.03 5.06 -8.82
CA LEU A 146 -8.98 4.38 -9.58
C LEU A 146 -8.25 5.44 -10.42
N PRO A 147 -6.93 5.62 -10.24
CA PRO A 147 -6.19 6.58 -11.05
C PRO A 147 -6.10 6.10 -12.50
N PRO A 148 -5.86 7.01 -13.44
CA PRO A 148 -5.62 6.67 -14.83
C PRO A 148 -4.53 5.61 -14.98
N MET A 149 -4.75 4.68 -15.91
CA MET A 149 -3.78 3.68 -16.30
C MET A 149 -2.56 4.36 -16.93
N ARG A 150 -1.36 3.97 -16.51
CA ARG A 150 -0.13 4.42 -17.16
C ARG A 150 0.05 3.75 -18.50
N GLU A 151 0.73 4.43 -19.42
CA GLU A 151 1.15 3.82 -20.67
C GLU A 151 2.22 2.73 -20.43
N GLY A 152 2.26 1.75 -21.36
CA GLY A 152 3.23 0.67 -21.29
C GLY A 152 2.70 -0.63 -20.72
N PRO A 153 3.60 -1.60 -20.44
CA PRO A 153 3.23 -2.93 -19.97
C PRO A 153 2.68 -2.93 -18.54
N VAL A 154 3.11 -1.99 -17.71
CA VAL A 154 2.63 -1.81 -16.32
C VAL A 154 1.66 -0.63 -16.31
N GLY A 155 0.38 -0.91 -16.26
CA GLY A 155 -0.66 0.13 -16.22
C GLY A 155 -0.89 0.68 -14.82
N TRP A 156 -0.83 -0.17 -13.80
CA TRP A 156 -0.97 0.23 -12.40
C TRP A 156 0.14 -0.32 -11.52
N THR A 157 0.56 0.51 -10.59
CA THR A 157 1.47 0.14 -9.51
C THR A 157 0.76 0.37 -8.18
N ILE A 158 0.71 -0.64 -7.35
CA ILE A 158 0.27 -0.55 -5.95
C ILE A 158 1.53 -0.51 -5.10
N HIS A 159 1.73 0.59 -4.37
CA HIS A 159 2.76 0.72 -3.36
C HIS A 159 2.09 0.67 -2.00
N ALA A 160 2.30 -0.41 -1.27
CA ALA A 160 1.73 -0.63 0.05
C ALA A 160 2.82 -0.71 1.12
N ILE A 161 2.54 -0.13 2.27
CA ILE A 161 3.34 -0.34 3.48
C ILE A 161 2.42 -0.89 4.55
N VAL A 162 2.85 -2.00 5.12
CA VAL A 162 2.18 -2.70 6.21
C VAL A 162 3.00 -2.48 7.47
N ASP A 163 2.37 -2.00 8.52
CA ASP A 163 2.94 -1.91 9.86
C ASP A 163 1.96 -2.52 10.87
N HIS A 164 2.13 -3.81 11.13
CA HIS A 164 1.26 -4.63 11.97
C HIS A 164 -0.22 -4.54 11.53
N SER A 165 -0.99 -3.70 12.19
CA SER A 165 -2.41 -3.51 11.94
C SER A 165 -2.73 -2.30 11.05
N LEU A 166 -1.74 -1.54 10.61
CA LEU A 166 -1.93 -0.41 9.72
C LEU A 166 -1.45 -0.76 8.31
N VAL A 167 -2.31 -0.57 7.34
CA VAL A 167 -1.98 -0.75 5.92
C VAL A 167 -2.21 0.57 5.20
N GLU A 168 -1.15 1.12 4.64
CA GLU A 168 -1.18 2.31 3.80
C GLU A 168 -0.90 1.92 2.35
N VAL A 169 -1.73 2.39 1.44
CA VAL A 169 -1.68 2.03 0.02
C VAL A 169 -1.67 3.29 -0.83
N ILE A 170 -0.77 3.35 -1.80
CA ILE A 170 -0.75 4.38 -2.84
C ILE A 170 -0.78 3.71 -4.20
N VAL A 171 -1.74 4.10 -5.04
CA VAL A 171 -1.87 3.60 -6.42
C VAL A 171 -1.46 4.69 -7.40
N ASN A 172 -0.51 4.39 -8.29
CA ASN A 172 0.02 5.28 -9.33
C ASN A 172 0.40 6.68 -8.82
N ASN A 173 0.84 6.81 -7.58
CA ASN A 173 1.14 8.06 -6.91
C ASN A 173 -0.04 9.06 -6.84
N ALA A 174 -1.26 8.61 -7.03
CA ALA A 174 -2.45 9.47 -7.07
C ALA A 174 -3.44 9.13 -5.94
N THR A 175 -3.95 7.92 -5.92
CA THR A 175 -4.92 7.51 -4.90
C THR A 175 -4.23 6.90 -3.70
N ALA A 176 -4.45 7.46 -2.52
CA ALA A 176 -3.93 6.92 -1.27
C ALA A 176 -5.06 6.55 -0.32
N LEU A 177 -4.95 5.38 0.27
CA LEU A 177 -5.89 4.83 1.24
C LEU A 177 -5.14 4.33 2.47
N VAL A 178 -5.77 4.45 3.62
CA VAL A 178 -5.27 3.92 4.89
C VAL A 178 -6.38 3.08 5.51
N VAL A 179 -6.04 1.89 5.95
CA VAL A 179 -6.97 0.99 6.62
C VAL A 179 -6.30 0.35 7.83
N TYR A 180 -7.07 0.17 8.88
CA TYR A 180 -6.68 -0.72 9.97
C TYR A 180 -7.08 -2.14 9.59
N ALA A 181 -6.08 -3.02 9.52
CA ALA A 181 -6.23 -4.43 9.25
C ALA A 181 -5.79 -5.19 10.51
N ALA A 182 -6.70 -5.91 11.14
CA ALA A 182 -6.30 -6.79 12.23
C ALA A 182 -5.78 -8.10 11.62
N PRO A 183 -4.46 -8.37 11.66
CA PRO A 183 -3.96 -9.65 11.20
C PRO A 183 -4.56 -10.75 12.08
N SER A 184 -4.98 -11.84 11.45
CA SER A 184 -5.64 -12.95 12.11
C SER A 184 -4.69 -13.76 12.99
N SER A 185 -3.39 -13.68 12.70
CA SER A 185 -2.34 -14.33 13.50
C SER A 185 -0.99 -13.60 13.35
N ALA A 186 -0.06 -13.89 14.25
CA ALA A 186 1.32 -13.45 14.13
C ALA A 186 2.03 -13.97 12.87
N ASN A 187 1.45 -15.00 12.21
CA ASN A 187 1.97 -15.59 10.98
C ASN A 187 1.32 -15.02 9.72
N ALA A 188 0.38 -14.08 9.84
CA ALA A 188 -0.26 -13.41 8.71
C ALA A 188 0.73 -12.47 8.01
N GLY A 189 1.49 -12.97 7.08
CA GLY A 189 2.50 -12.17 6.39
C GLY A 189 2.78 -12.64 4.96
N ARG A 190 1.89 -13.46 4.40
CA ARG A 190 1.98 -13.84 2.99
C ARG A 190 1.51 -12.69 2.09
N VAL A 191 2.15 -12.58 0.93
CA VAL A 191 1.80 -11.60 -0.10
C VAL A 191 1.68 -12.33 -1.43
N ARG A 192 0.59 -12.08 -2.17
CA ARG A 192 0.39 -12.60 -3.52
C ARG A 192 -0.41 -11.67 -4.40
N LEU A 193 -0.24 -11.79 -5.72
CA LEU A 193 -1.13 -11.14 -6.68
C LEU A 193 -2.50 -11.82 -6.70
N VAL A 194 -3.54 -11.03 -6.93
CA VAL A 194 -4.92 -11.50 -7.06
C VAL A 194 -5.52 -11.00 -8.37
N GLY A 195 -6.34 -11.83 -9.01
CA GLY A 195 -7.12 -11.44 -10.19
C GLY A 195 -6.32 -11.15 -11.46
N ALA A 196 -5.00 -11.25 -11.46
CA ALA A 196 -4.22 -11.06 -12.67
C ALA A 196 -4.47 -12.23 -13.64
N PRO A 197 -4.74 -11.96 -14.93
CA PRO A 197 -4.91 -13.02 -15.95
C PRO A 197 -3.66 -13.88 -16.10
N GLU A 198 -3.84 -15.17 -16.45
CA GLU A 198 -2.72 -16.13 -16.49
C GLU A 198 -1.60 -15.77 -17.49
N ASP A 199 -1.93 -15.04 -18.55
CA ASP A 199 -1.00 -14.53 -19.55
C ASP A 199 -0.32 -13.20 -19.16
N ALA A 200 -0.58 -12.68 -17.97
CA ALA A 200 -0.05 -11.41 -17.49
C ALA A 200 1.43 -11.48 -17.12
N LYS A 201 2.30 -11.59 -18.12
CA LYS A 201 3.77 -11.73 -17.96
C LYS A 201 4.43 -10.53 -17.26
N SER A 202 3.85 -9.34 -17.37
CA SER A 202 4.37 -8.11 -16.74
C SER A 202 3.91 -7.90 -15.30
N ALA A 203 3.10 -8.80 -14.76
CA ALA A 203 2.72 -8.75 -13.35
C ALA A 203 3.89 -9.15 -12.46
N SER A 204 4.16 -8.39 -11.42
CA SER A 204 5.24 -8.69 -10.47
C SER A 204 4.97 -8.12 -9.09
N ILE A 205 5.62 -8.72 -8.09
CA ILE A 205 5.64 -8.23 -6.72
C ILE A 205 7.10 -8.12 -6.28
N VAL A 206 7.41 -7.03 -5.60
CA VAL A 206 8.68 -6.85 -4.87
C VAL A 206 8.33 -6.47 -3.43
N ALA A 207 8.96 -7.10 -2.46
CA ALA A 207 8.75 -6.77 -1.07
C ALA A 207 10.06 -6.72 -0.28
N TRP A 208 10.10 -5.83 0.71
CA TRP A 208 11.18 -5.68 1.67
C TRP A 208 10.64 -5.82 3.08
N ARG A 209 11.44 -6.42 3.96
CA ARG A 209 11.24 -6.28 5.39
C ARG A 209 11.89 -4.99 5.85
N PRO A 210 11.28 -4.24 6.78
CA PRO A 210 11.96 -3.10 7.39
C PRO A 210 13.03 -3.59 8.37
N LYS A 211 14.05 -2.78 8.55
CA LYS A 211 14.99 -2.95 9.67
C LYS A 211 14.19 -2.83 10.98
N ALA A 212 14.41 -3.78 11.89
CA ALA A 212 13.91 -3.61 13.24
C ALA A 212 14.48 -2.30 13.80
N ALA A 213 13.63 -1.47 14.39
CA ALA A 213 14.11 -0.37 15.18
C ALA A 213 14.94 -0.99 16.31
N GLY A 214 16.25 -0.82 16.27
CA GLY A 214 17.11 -1.22 17.34
C GLY A 214 16.74 -0.40 18.57
N HIS A 215 16.09 -1.03 19.53
CA HIS A 215 16.03 -0.50 20.87
C HIS A 215 17.40 -0.77 21.50
N GLU A 216 18.38 0.03 21.15
CA GLU A 216 19.52 0.25 22.03
C GLU A 216 19.03 1.23 23.10
N TYR A 217 18.58 0.66 24.24
CA TYR A 217 18.42 1.39 25.49
C TYR A 217 19.70 1.26 26.31
#